data_38cb93748772cbbab1036178f34bc651
#
_entry.id   38cb93748772cbbab1036178f34bc651
#
_cell.length_a   1.000
_cell.length_b   1.000
_cell.length_c   1.000
_cell.angle_alpha   90.00
_cell.angle_beta   90.00
_cell.angle_gamma   90.00
#
_symmetry.space_group_name_H-M   'P 1'
#
loop_
_entity.id
_entity.type
_entity.pdbx_description
1 polymer ?
#
loop_
_entity_poly.entity_id
_entity_poly.type
_entity_poly.pdbx_seq_one_letter_code
_entity_poly.pdbx_strand_id
1 'polypeptide(L)' 'MQLTTEQKQDIQTIMNDAKDWQVEKEVEKKAKKYISEGHDVVDAYHFAFEDCTNL' A
#
# COMPACT_ATOMS: atom_id res chain seq x y z
N MET A 1 -9.63 -3.47 -13.68
CA MET A 1 -8.90 -4.66 -13.21
C MET A 1 -9.33 -4.99 -11.80
N GLN A 2 -9.78 -6.21 -11.57
CA GLN A 2 -10.25 -6.62 -10.25
C GLN A 2 -9.13 -7.28 -9.47
N LEU A 3 -9.05 -6.93 -8.20
CA LEU A 3 -8.09 -7.55 -7.30
C LEU A 3 -8.57 -8.93 -6.87
N THR A 4 -7.64 -9.87 -6.72
CA THR A 4 -7.97 -11.16 -6.15
C THR A 4 -8.26 -11.02 -4.65
N THR A 5 -8.89 -12.04 -4.06
CA THR A 5 -9.15 -12.04 -2.63
C THR A 5 -7.84 -11.93 -1.83
N GLU A 6 -6.79 -12.64 -2.26
CA GLU A 6 -5.49 -12.57 -1.60
C GLU A 6 -4.90 -11.17 -1.67
N GLN A 7 -4.98 -10.54 -2.83
CA GLN A 7 -4.48 -9.18 -2.99
C GLN A 7 -5.21 -8.21 -2.07
N LYS A 8 -6.53 -8.34 -1.99
CA LYS A 8 -7.33 -7.49 -1.10
C LYS A 8 -6.95 -7.69 0.37
N GLN A 9 -6.71 -8.93 0.77
CA GLN A 9 -6.30 -9.24 2.13
C GLN A 9 -4.93 -8.66 2.45
N ASP A 10 -3.99 -8.80 1.52
CA ASP A 10 -2.65 -8.23 1.70
C ASP A 10 -2.70 -6.72 1.84
N ILE A 11 -3.45 -6.06 0.98
CA ILE A 11 -3.62 -4.61 1.04
C ILE A 11 -4.28 -4.22 2.36
N GLN A 12 -5.31 -4.96 2.77
CA GLN A 12 -6.00 -4.66 4.03
C GLN A 12 -5.04 -4.77 5.22
N THR A 13 -4.18 -5.79 5.22
CA THR A 13 -3.17 -5.97 6.27
C THR A 13 -2.22 -4.78 6.31
N ILE A 14 -1.73 -4.36 5.15
CA ILE A 14 -0.83 -3.21 5.05
C ILE A 14 -1.52 -1.94 5.54
N MET A 15 -2.76 -1.73 5.13
CA MET A 15 -3.51 -0.55 5.53
C MET A 15 -3.85 -0.55 7.02
N ASN A 16 -4.08 -1.73 7.61
CA ASN A 16 -4.29 -1.82 9.05
C ASN A 16 -3.03 -1.39 9.81
N ASP A 17 -1.86 -1.83 9.34
CA ASP A 17 -0.59 -1.40 9.92
C ASP A 17 -0.37 0.10 9.71
N ALA A 18 -0.71 0.60 8.53
CA ALA A 18 -0.58 2.03 8.23
C ALA A 18 -1.47 2.86 9.14
N LYS A 19 -2.64 2.34 9.50
CA LYS A 19 -3.55 2.99 10.42
C LYS A 19 -2.92 3.14 11.81
N ASP A 20 -2.25 2.09 12.28
CA ASP A 20 -1.57 2.11 13.57
C ASP A 20 -0.45 3.16 13.58
N TRP A 21 0.22 3.36 12.45
CA TRP A 21 1.27 4.37 12.31
C TRP A 21 0.71 5.75 11.94
N GLN A 22 -0.60 5.86 11.71
CA GLN A 22 -1.27 7.10 11.31
C GLN A 22 -0.75 7.63 9.97
N VAL A 23 -0.43 6.73 9.05
CA VAL A 23 0.10 7.10 7.73
C VAL A 23 -0.77 6.58 6.58
N GLU A 24 -2.03 6.27 6.86
CA GLU A 24 -2.95 5.69 5.86
C GLU A 24 -3.02 6.50 4.57
N LYS A 25 -3.22 7.81 4.70
CA LYS A 25 -3.39 8.69 3.53
C LYS A 25 -2.12 8.75 2.71
N GLU A 26 -0.98 8.80 3.37
CA GLU A 26 0.31 8.88 2.71
C GLU A 26 0.65 7.58 2.01
N VAL A 27 0.37 6.45 2.65
CA VAL A 27 0.57 5.13 2.05
C VAL A 27 -0.30 5.00 0.81
N GLU A 28 -1.57 5.37 0.89
CA GLU A 28 -2.47 5.28 -0.24
C GLU A 28 -2.00 6.16 -1.40
N LYS A 29 -1.59 7.37 -1.12
CA LYS A 29 -1.10 8.29 -2.13
C LYS A 29 0.15 7.76 -2.82
N LYS A 30 1.11 7.28 -2.06
CA LYS A 30 2.35 6.71 -2.61
C LYS A 30 2.10 5.42 -3.37
N ALA A 31 1.20 4.58 -2.87
CA ALA A 31 0.84 3.35 -3.56
C ALA A 31 0.27 3.64 -4.95
N LYS A 32 -0.59 4.64 -5.06
CA LYS A 32 -1.13 5.05 -6.36
C LYS A 32 -0.03 5.49 -7.31
N LYS A 33 0.96 6.20 -6.80
CA LYS A 33 2.11 6.63 -7.59
C LYS A 33 2.88 5.42 -8.11
N TYR A 34 3.19 4.46 -7.25
CA TYR A 34 3.90 3.25 -7.67
C TYR A 34 3.11 2.45 -8.69
N ILE A 35 1.78 2.35 -8.52
CA ILE A 35 0.92 1.66 -9.49
C ILE A 35 1.02 2.35 -10.84
N SER A 36 0.99 3.68 -10.88
CA SER A 36 1.09 4.44 -12.12
C SER A 36 2.46 4.26 -12.79
N GLU A 37 3.48 3.90 -12.03
CA GLU A 37 4.82 3.62 -12.55
C GLU A 37 4.98 2.18 -13.03
N GLY A 38 3.94 1.36 -12.93
CA GLY A 38 3.96 0.00 -13.44
C GLY A 38 4.19 -1.09 -12.40
N HIS A 39 4.21 -0.75 -11.13
CA HIS A 39 4.38 -1.73 -10.06
C HIS A 39 3.09 -2.50 -9.83
N ASP A 40 3.23 -3.76 -9.39
CA ASP A 40 2.08 -4.56 -8.98
C ASP A 40 1.39 -3.88 -7.79
N VAL A 41 0.06 -4.05 -7.69
CA VAL A 41 -0.72 -3.33 -6.67
C VAL A 41 -0.27 -3.66 -5.25
N VAL A 42 -0.02 -4.94 -4.93
CA VAL A 42 0.42 -5.34 -3.59
C VAL A 42 1.81 -4.80 -3.31
N ASP A 43 2.73 -4.93 -4.28
CA ASP A 43 4.08 -4.40 -4.16
C ASP A 43 4.06 -2.89 -3.95
N ALA A 44 3.17 -2.19 -4.67
CA ALA A 44 3.02 -0.75 -4.54
C ALA A 44 2.67 -0.35 -3.10
N TYR A 45 1.75 -1.06 -2.48
CA TYR A 45 1.38 -0.79 -1.09
C TYR A 45 2.50 -1.13 -0.12
N HIS A 46 3.26 -2.20 -0.37
CA HIS A 46 4.43 -2.53 0.45
C HIS A 46 5.47 -1.44 0.39
N PHE A 47 5.83 -1.00 -0.81
CA PHE A 47 6.81 0.07 -0.99
C PHE A 47 6.35 1.37 -0.35
N ALA A 48 5.07 1.69 -0.54
CA ALA A 48 4.49 2.90 0.03
C ALA A 48 4.54 2.87 1.56
N PHE A 49 4.22 1.74 2.15
CA PHE A 49 4.26 1.58 3.59
C PHE A 49 5.69 1.72 4.12
N GLU A 50 6.66 1.09 3.46
CA GLU A 50 8.05 1.21 3.84
C GLU A 50 8.51 2.67 3.78
N ASP A 51 8.16 3.37 2.71
CA ASP A 51 8.54 4.78 2.54
C ASP A 51 7.96 5.65 3.65
N CYS A 52 6.74 5.36 4.08
CA CYS A 52 6.06 6.16 5.09
C CYS A 52 6.49 5.84 6.51
N THR A 53 7.04 4.64 6.75
CA THR A 53 7.42 4.20 8.10
C THR A 53 8.94 4.11 8.28
N ASN A 54 9.70 4.30 7.23
CA ASN A 54 11.17 4.26 7.30
C ASN A 54 11.67 5.60 7.80
N LEU A 55 12.02 5.65 9.06
CA LEU A 55 12.51 6.87 9.69
C LEU A 55 14.03 6.98 9.64
#